data_90d4bcc8d12aef1efdbe27b706091d06
#
_entry.id   90d4bcc8d12aef1efdbe27b706091d06
#
_cell.length_a   1.000
_cell.length_b   1.000
_cell.length_c   1.000
_cell.angle_alpha   90.00
_cell.angle_beta   90.00
_cell.angle_gamma   90.00
#
_symmetry.space_group_name_H-M   'P 1'
#
loop_
_entity.id
_entity.type
_entity.pdbx_description
1 polymer ?
#
loop_
_entity_poly.entity_id
_entity_poly.type
_entity_poly.pdbx_seq_one_letter_code
_entity_poly.pdbx_strand_id
1 'polypeptide(L)'
;MWLFHGYMPEFNQKGEKMSGKQLKISEKKRFPVFTFLFFFILLCVAGFMFYMAFKEQVPYWISDFKSKQVQNEYTSFGEEADGTLPYDFADKKNEKKNTKEKPAKTKNIPQDWNGVDWNGLKKMNPDIIGWIRIPDTAVNYAILKGTSDNYYLYHHMDGSYNILGSIFAEKGTSLQLDDAHTILYGHNMASGQMFGQLSNYTDTDFWKNHSYVYIYMPDRTMTFAIYDVYNCLDNDETYTIGFTLGSNDFEKWIKKTLKKGYYSTEFKPAGDEQIITLST
;
A
#
# COMPACT_ATOMS: atom_id res chain seq x y z
N MET A 1 46.68 34.15 2.92
CA MET A 1 48.00 33.77 2.43
C MET A 1 48.24 34.53 1.12
N TRP A 2 49.07 35.63 1.16
CA TRP A 2 49.34 36.46 0.00
C TRP A 2 50.61 35.93 -0.65
N LEU A 3 50.55 35.45 -1.88
CA LEU A 3 51.71 35.06 -2.68
C LEU A 3 52.09 36.24 -3.59
N PHE A 4 53.23 36.85 -3.31
CA PHE A 4 53.85 37.80 -4.20
C PHE A 4 54.74 37.07 -5.21
N HIS A 5 54.41 37.21 -6.50
CA HIS A 5 55.28 36.76 -7.58
C HIS A 5 56.01 37.99 -8.14
N GLY A 6 57.33 38.05 -7.91
CA GLY A 6 58.20 39.02 -8.53
C GLY A 6 58.58 38.58 -9.93
N TYR A 7 58.54 39.51 -10.88
CA TYR A 7 58.99 39.31 -12.26
C TYR A 7 60.31 40.03 -12.47
N MET A 8 61.36 39.34 -12.94
CA MET A 8 62.61 39.95 -13.42
C MET A 8 62.48 40.23 -14.90
N PRO A 9 62.60 41.46 -15.35
CA PRO A 9 62.62 41.76 -16.80
C PRO A 9 63.97 41.33 -17.42
N GLU A 10 63.89 40.60 -18.53
CA GLU A 10 65.07 40.24 -19.30
C GLU A 10 65.49 41.46 -20.15
N PHE A 11 66.81 41.70 -20.14
CA PHE A 11 67.52 42.74 -20.95
C PHE A 11 68.26 42.04 -22.07
N ASN A 12 68.32 42.61 -23.28
CA ASN A 12 69.19 42.15 -24.34
C ASN A 12 70.65 42.48 -24.05
N GLN A 13 71.61 41.91 -24.80
CA GLN A 13 73.05 42.14 -24.63
C GLN A 13 73.47 43.58 -24.80
N LYS A 14 72.59 44.54 -25.17
CA LYS A 14 72.88 45.97 -25.25
C LYS A 14 72.22 46.76 -24.09
N GLY A 15 71.58 46.08 -23.10
CA GLY A 15 71.00 46.78 -21.95
C GLY A 15 69.64 47.43 -22.24
N GLU A 16 69.05 47.16 -23.37
CA GLU A 16 67.72 47.70 -23.73
C GLU A 16 66.59 46.76 -23.24
N LYS A 17 65.52 47.35 -22.66
CA LYS A 17 64.37 46.65 -22.12
C LYS A 17 63.54 46.05 -23.31
N MET A 18 63.42 44.73 -23.43
CA MET A 18 62.58 44.11 -24.45
C MET A 18 61.13 44.49 -24.21
N SER A 19 60.50 45.00 -25.27
CA SER A 19 59.08 45.31 -25.25
C SER A 19 58.25 44.02 -25.17
N GLY A 20 57.90 43.64 -23.94
CA GLY A 20 56.94 42.56 -23.74
C GLY A 20 55.55 42.98 -24.23
N LYS A 21 54.90 42.13 -25.04
CA LYS A 21 53.50 42.25 -25.35
C LYS A 21 52.72 42.46 -24.06
N GLN A 22 51.95 43.54 -23.94
CA GLN A 22 51.06 43.79 -22.83
C GLN A 22 50.03 42.63 -22.80
N LEU A 23 50.17 41.80 -21.79
CA LEU A 23 49.13 40.84 -21.44
C LEU A 23 47.88 41.66 -21.02
N LYS A 24 46.85 41.66 -21.84
CA LYS A 24 45.53 42.14 -21.43
C LYS A 24 45.09 41.31 -20.27
N ILE A 25 45.17 41.86 -19.05
CA ILE A 25 44.55 41.27 -17.88
C ILE A 25 43.05 41.25 -18.14
N SER A 26 42.50 40.05 -18.36
CA SER A 26 41.07 39.84 -18.45
C SER A 26 40.45 40.39 -17.16
N GLU A 27 39.65 41.43 -17.25
CA GLU A 27 38.83 41.92 -16.14
C GLU A 27 37.97 40.75 -15.66
N LYS A 28 38.20 40.27 -14.43
CA LYS A 28 37.30 39.37 -13.78
C LYS A 28 35.92 40.03 -13.71
N LYS A 29 34.97 39.62 -14.56
CA LYS A 29 33.57 40.01 -14.45
C LYS A 29 33.11 39.70 -13.04
N ARG A 30 33.00 40.74 -12.19
CA ARG A 30 32.37 40.62 -10.88
C ARG A 30 30.90 40.31 -11.15
N PHE A 31 30.46 39.11 -10.82
CA PHE A 31 29.04 38.82 -10.83
C PHE A 31 28.34 39.85 -9.95
N PRO A 32 27.34 40.56 -10.46
CA PRO A 32 26.67 41.58 -9.66
C PRO A 32 26.04 40.90 -8.43
N VAL A 33 26.22 41.52 -7.25
CA VAL A 33 25.71 41.02 -5.96
C VAL A 33 24.22 40.67 -6.05
N PHE A 34 23.45 41.42 -6.86
CA PHE A 34 22.06 41.18 -7.16
C PHE A 34 21.79 39.80 -7.82
N THR A 35 22.69 39.34 -8.68
CA THR A 35 22.53 38.01 -9.33
C THR A 35 22.75 36.91 -8.30
N PHE A 36 23.70 37.07 -7.41
CA PHE A 36 23.92 36.12 -6.31
C PHE A 36 22.74 36.07 -5.35
N LEU A 37 22.21 37.25 -4.96
CA LEU A 37 21.04 37.36 -4.10
C LEU A 37 19.79 36.72 -4.76
N PHE A 38 19.60 36.91 -6.06
CA PHE A 38 18.50 36.32 -6.80
C PHE A 38 18.56 34.78 -6.82
N PHE A 39 19.74 34.22 -7.08
CA PHE A 39 19.91 32.75 -7.03
C PHE A 39 19.77 32.20 -5.61
N PHE A 40 20.22 32.93 -4.60
CA PHE A 40 20.04 32.54 -3.20
C PHE A 40 18.55 32.51 -2.81
N ILE A 41 17.78 33.53 -3.19
CA ILE A 41 16.32 33.55 -2.97
C ILE A 41 15.64 32.38 -3.69
N LEU A 42 16.00 32.11 -4.95
CA LEU A 42 15.47 30.97 -5.70
C LEU A 42 15.77 29.64 -4.99
N LEU A 43 16.97 29.48 -4.46
CA LEU A 43 17.37 28.28 -3.72
C LEU A 43 16.58 28.14 -2.41
N CYS A 44 16.35 29.24 -1.70
CA CYS A 44 15.50 29.24 -0.50
C CYS A 44 14.06 28.89 -0.82
N VAL A 45 13.49 29.43 -1.90
CA VAL A 45 12.13 29.09 -2.36
C VAL A 45 12.03 27.61 -2.76
N ALA A 46 13.00 27.12 -3.54
CA ALA A 46 13.05 25.72 -3.92
C ALA A 46 13.19 24.79 -2.68
N GLY A 47 14.04 25.15 -1.74
CA GLY A 47 14.19 24.43 -0.46
C GLY A 47 12.91 24.44 0.36
N PHE A 48 12.20 25.55 0.42
CA PHE A 48 10.92 25.64 1.10
C PHE A 48 9.83 24.79 0.41
N MET A 49 9.74 24.85 -0.91
CA MET A 49 8.81 24.02 -1.68
C MET A 49 9.11 22.52 -1.50
N PHE A 50 10.39 22.15 -1.54
CA PHE A 50 10.82 20.77 -1.25
C PHE A 50 10.46 20.33 0.17
N TYR A 51 10.69 21.21 1.17
CA TYR A 51 10.32 20.94 2.56
C TYR A 51 8.81 20.72 2.72
N MET A 52 7.98 21.56 2.08
CA MET A 52 6.53 21.44 2.14
C MET A 52 6.05 20.13 1.50
N ALA A 53 6.56 19.79 0.30
CA ALA A 53 6.25 18.53 -0.36
C ALA A 53 6.71 17.31 0.46
N PHE A 54 7.91 17.37 1.03
CA PHE A 54 8.44 16.30 1.87
C PHE A 54 7.62 16.12 3.15
N LYS A 55 7.24 17.21 3.81
CA LYS A 55 6.42 17.19 5.03
C LYS A 55 5.09 16.49 4.83
N GLU A 56 4.45 16.66 3.66
CA GLU A 56 3.19 15.98 3.32
C GLU A 56 3.38 14.47 3.10
N GLN A 57 4.53 14.02 2.60
CA GLN A 57 4.79 12.60 2.32
C GLN A 57 5.22 11.80 3.56
N VAL A 58 5.80 12.45 4.56
CA VAL A 58 6.32 11.77 5.78
C VAL A 58 5.27 10.93 6.51
N PRO A 59 4.02 11.39 6.74
CA PRO A 59 2.99 10.57 7.39
C PRO A 59 2.69 9.28 6.63
N TYR A 60 2.69 9.31 5.30
CA TYR A 60 2.45 8.15 4.46
C TYR A 60 3.58 7.11 4.59
N TRP A 61 4.84 7.56 4.59
CA TRP A 61 5.99 6.65 4.76
C TRP A 61 6.02 6.00 6.14
N ILE A 62 5.73 6.78 7.20
CA ILE A 62 5.66 6.25 8.57
C ILE A 62 4.56 5.20 8.67
N SER A 63 3.41 5.44 8.06
CA SER A 63 2.30 4.49 8.06
C SER A 63 2.63 3.20 7.31
N ASP A 64 3.22 3.32 6.12
CA ASP A 64 3.67 2.15 5.33
C ASP A 64 4.69 1.32 6.11
N PHE A 65 5.68 1.99 6.71
CA PHE A 65 6.68 1.32 7.54
C PHE A 65 6.07 0.56 8.72
N LYS A 66 5.14 1.20 9.45
CA LYS A 66 4.42 0.55 10.55
C LYS A 66 3.61 -0.66 10.08
N SER A 67 2.86 -0.51 8.99
CA SER A 67 2.05 -1.61 8.43
C SER A 67 2.93 -2.81 8.03
N LYS A 68 4.05 -2.56 7.36
CA LYS A 68 5.02 -3.61 6.99
C LYS A 68 5.69 -4.24 8.20
N GLN A 69 5.99 -3.46 9.24
CA GLN A 69 6.53 -3.98 10.49
C GLN A 69 5.55 -4.98 11.13
N VAL A 70 4.28 -4.62 11.22
CA VAL A 70 3.25 -5.51 11.78
C VAL A 70 3.05 -6.74 10.89
N GLN A 71 3.01 -6.60 9.57
CA GLN A 71 2.95 -7.74 8.66
C GLN A 71 4.10 -8.72 8.94
N ASN A 72 5.34 -8.23 8.99
CA ASN A 72 6.52 -9.06 9.21
C ASN A 72 6.59 -9.67 10.62
N GLU A 73 6.03 -9.00 11.63
CA GLU A 73 6.05 -9.45 13.01
C GLU A 73 4.96 -10.50 13.30
N TYR A 74 3.75 -10.29 12.77
CA TYR A 74 2.56 -11.08 13.14
C TYR A 74 2.06 -12.00 12.02
N THR A 75 2.68 -11.98 10.83
CA THR A 75 2.32 -12.92 9.77
C THR A 75 3.55 -13.66 9.23
N SER A 76 3.33 -14.89 8.77
CA SER A 76 4.34 -15.72 8.10
C SER A 76 4.09 -15.86 6.60
N PHE A 77 3.31 -14.98 6.00
CA PHE A 77 3.18 -14.89 4.55
C PHE A 77 4.51 -14.37 3.99
N GLY A 78 5.53 -15.24 3.88
CA GLY A 78 6.87 -14.87 3.42
C GLY A 78 6.88 -14.30 2.01
N GLU A 79 8.01 -13.68 1.62
CA GLU A 79 8.26 -13.17 0.26
C GLU A 79 8.19 -14.27 -0.83
N GLU A 80 8.00 -15.52 -0.46
CA GLU A 80 7.81 -16.70 -1.31
C GLU A 80 6.41 -17.29 -1.15
N ALA A 81 5.38 -16.49 -1.32
CA ALA A 81 4.14 -17.02 -1.84
C ALA A 81 4.24 -17.03 -3.38
N ASP A 82 5.14 -17.84 -3.93
CA ASP A 82 4.94 -18.47 -5.22
C ASP A 82 3.50 -18.96 -5.24
N GLY A 83 2.67 -18.40 -6.13
CA GLY A 83 1.24 -18.59 -6.33
C GLY A 83 0.62 -19.98 -6.06
N THR A 84 1.20 -20.77 -5.19
CA THR A 84 0.69 -22.04 -4.69
C THR A 84 -0.25 -21.77 -3.52
N LEU A 85 -1.53 -21.72 -3.87
CA LEU A 85 -2.64 -21.69 -2.94
C LEU A 85 -2.49 -22.78 -1.87
N PRO A 86 -2.83 -22.50 -0.59
CA PRO A 86 -2.88 -23.54 0.44
C PRO A 86 -3.95 -24.59 0.19
N TYR A 87 -4.75 -24.44 -0.87
CA TYR A 87 -5.78 -25.39 -1.25
C TYR A 87 -5.92 -25.46 -2.77
N ASP A 88 -5.38 -26.55 -3.34
CA ASP A 88 -5.49 -26.88 -4.74
C ASP A 88 -6.89 -27.48 -5.01
N PHE A 89 -7.77 -26.73 -5.66
CA PHE A 89 -9.04 -27.24 -6.18
C PHE A 89 -8.88 -27.97 -7.54
N ALA A 90 -7.68 -28.14 -8.04
CA ALA A 90 -7.40 -28.87 -9.25
C ALA A 90 -6.77 -30.23 -8.97
N ASP A 91 -7.53 -31.28 -9.21
CA ASP A 91 -7.21 -32.66 -9.51
C ASP A 91 -5.91 -33.29 -8.96
N LYS A 92 -6.11 -34.30 -8.11
CA LYS A 92 -5.13 -35.34 -7.80
C LYS A 92 -4.53 -35.93 -9.08
N LYS A 93 -3.33 -35.54 -9.45
CA LYS A 93 -2.37 -36.41 -10.14
C LYS A 93 -0.94 -36.04 -9.76
N ASN A 94 -0.28 -37.04 -9.17
CA ASN A 94 1.12 -37.17 -8.79
C ASN A 94 2.12 -36.34 -9.61
N GLU A 95 3.02 -35.62 -8.91
CA GLU A 95 4.45 -35.81 -9.18
C GLU A 95 5.33 -35.30 -8.03
N LYS A 96 6.23 -36.18 -7.56
CA LYS A 96 7.29 -35.84 -6.59
C LYS A 96 8.35 -35.00 -7.29
N LYS A 97 8.68 -33.82 -6.76
CA LYS A 97 9.95 -33.16 -7.06
C LYS A 97 10.65 -32.70 -5.79
N ASN A 98 11.79 -33.32 -5.50
CA ASN A 98 12.75 -32.94 -4.48
C ASN A 98 13.38 -31.58 -4.85
N THR A 99 13.21 -30.57 -4.01
CA THR A 99 14.06 -29.39 -4.03
C THR A 99 14.57 -29.12 -2.62
N LYS A 100 15.89 -29.05 -2.46
CA LYS A 100 16.58 -28.82 -1.18
C LYS A 100 16.37 -27.36 -0.76
N GLU A 101 15.63 -27.15 0.27
CA GLU A 101 15.43 -25.84 0.92
C GLU A 101 16.57 -25.53 1.88
N LYS A 102 16.99 -24.25 1.84
CA LYS A 102 17.90 -23.65 2.82
C LYS A 102 17.05 -23.17 4.01
N PRO A 103 17.38 -23.48 5.26
CA PRO A 103 16.47 -23.20 6.36
C PRO A 103 16.38 -21.70 6.64
N ALA A 104 15.21 -21.13 6.41
CA ALA A 104 14.80 -19.86 7.02
C ALA A 104 14.69 -20.04 8.53
N LYS A 105 15.03 -19.01 9.30
CA LYS A 105 14.93 -19.02 10.78
C LYS A 105 13.48 -19.22 11.17
N THR A 106 13.13 -20.45 11.53
CA THR A 106 11.80 -20.83 12.00
C THR A 106 11.56 -20.17 13.34
N LYS A 107 10.74 -19.12 13.40
CA LYS A 107 10.03 -18.76 14.63
C LYS A 107 9.19 -19.97 15.00
N ASN A 108 9.14 -20.34 16.29
CA ASN A 108 8.25 -21.39 16.80
C ASN A 108 6.79 -20.94 16.66
N ILE A 109 6.21 -21.17 15.50
CA ILE A 109 4.82 -20.88 15.17
C ILE A 109 4.01 -22.14 15.55
N PRO A 110 2.97 -22.05 16.40
CA PRO A 110 2.10 -23.18 16.70
C PRO A 110 1.50 -23.77 15.42
N GLN A 111 1.34 -25.10 15.39
CA GLN A 111 1.00 -25.89 14.20
C GLN A 111 -0.44 -25.71 13.68
N ASP A 112 -1.27 -24.96 14.39
CA ASP A 112 -2.69 -24.65 14.17
C ASP A 112 -2.91 -23.23 13.58
N TRP A 113 -1.86 -22.58 13.12
CA TRP A 113 -1.93 -21.23 12.59
C TRP A 113 -2.04 -21.20 11.06
N ASN A 114 -3.02 -20.45 10.59
CA ASN A 114 -3.14 -20.07 9.19
C ASN A 114 -2.16 -18.95 8.77
N GLY A 115 -0.98 -18.90 9.39
CA GLY A 115 0.07 -17.94 9.11
C GLY A 115 -0.03 -16.60 9.85
N VAL A 116 -0.95 -16.44 10.83
CA VAL A 116 -1.18 -15.18 11.58
C VAL A 116 -1.05 -15.40 13.09
N ASP A 117 -0.27 -14.55 13.79
CA ASP A 117 -0.20 -14.50 15.25
C ASP A 117 -1.40 -13.80 15.88
N TRP A 118 -2.49 -14.53 16.02
CA TRP A 118 -3.72 -14.00 16.63
C TRP A 118 -3.55 -13.56 18.08
N ASN A 119 -2.73 -14.25 18.85
CA ASN A 119 -2.47 -13.91 20.25
C ASN A 119 -1.72 -12.57 20.37
N GLY A 120 -0.70 -12.37 19.52
CA GLY A 120 0.04 -11.12 19.45
C GLY A 120 -0.84 -9.96 18.99
N LEU A 121 -1.59 -10.17 17.91
CA LEU A 121 -2.50 -9.15 17.36
C LEU A 121 -3.58 -8.75 18.36
N LYS A 122 -4.23 -9.70 19.04
CA LYS A 122 -5.27 -9.42 20.04
C LYS A 122 -4.73 -8.72 21.30
N LYS A 123 -3.46 -8.93 21.66
CA LYS A 123 -2.79 -8.16 22.72
C LYS A 123 -2.51 -6.73 22.29
N MET A 124 -2.16 -6.51 21.01
CA MET A 124 -1.97 -5.18 20.46
C MET A 124 -3.29 -4.41 20.42
N ASN A 125 -4.33 -5.02 19.83
CA ASN A 125 -5.65 -4.41 19.72
C ASN A 125 -6.75 -5.49 19.70
N PRO A 126 -7.64 -5.54 20.70
CA PRO A 126 -8.75 -6.50 20.76
C PRO A 126 -9.77 -6.32 19.62
N ASP A 127 -9.82 -5.17 18.98
CA ASP A 127 -10.71 -4.88 17.85
C ASP A 127 -10.30 -5.57 16.54
N ILE A 128 -9.09 -6.16 16.46
CA ILE A 128 -8.68 -6.94 15.30
C ILE A 128 -9.49 -8.23 15.25
N ILE A 129 -10.31 -8.40 14.20
CA ILE A 129 -11.20 -9.56 14.03
C ILE A 129 -10.74 -10.52 12.95
N GLY A 130 -9.92 -10.09 12.00
CA GLY A 130 -9.44 -10.89 10.89
C GLY A 130 -8.22 -10.28 10.22
N TRP A 131 -7.78 -10.93 9.14
CA TRP A 131 -6.71 -10.46 8.29
C TRP A 131 -7.09 -10.66 6.83
N ILE A 132 -7.07 -9.61 6.00
CA ILE A 132 -7.35 -9.68 4.57
C ILE A 132 -6.06 -9.71 3.76
N ARG A 133 -6.03 -10.55 2.73
CA ARG A 133 -4.93 -10.61 1.77
C ARG A 133 -5.45 -10.82 0.35
N ILE A 134 -4.90 -10.07 -0.60
CA ILE A 134 -5.00 -10.34 -2.04
C ILE A 134 -3.56 -10.56 -2.51
N PRO A 135 -3.18 -11.79 -2.91
CA PRO A 135 -1.81 -12.09 -3.36
C PRO A 135 -1.34 -11.15 -4.46
N ASP A 136 -0.05 -10.84 -4.49
CA ASP A 136 0.61 -9.99 -5.48
C ASP A 136 0.06 -8.56 -5.57
N THR A 137 -0.64 -8.11 -4.50
CA THR A 137 -1.13 -6.74 -4.34
C THR A 137 -0.67 -6.15 -3.00
N ALA A 138 -0.91 -4.84 -2.81
CA ALA A 138 -0.66 -4.20 -1.52
C ALA A 138 -1.67 -4.58 -0.42
N VAL A 139 -2.77 -5.28 -0.76
CA VAL A 139 -3.81 -5.64 0.22
C VAL A 139 -3.35 -6.81 1.08
N ASN A 140 -2.79 -6.48 2.24
CA ASN A 140 -2.29 -7.42 3.24
C ASN A 140 -2.37 -6.76 4.63
N TYR A 141 -3.58 -6.72 5.23
CA TYR A 141 -3.87 -5.90 6.40
C TYR A 141 -4.75 -6.61 7.42
N ALA A 142 -4.63 -6.20 8.70
CA ALA A 142 -5.62 -6.57 9.70
C ALA A 142 -6.98 -5.97 9.36
N ILE A 143 -8.05 -6.73 9.65
CA ILE A 143 -9.44 -6.25 9.63
C ILE A 143 -9.83 -5.91 11.05
N LEU A 144 -10.31 -4.67 11.27
CA LEU A 144 -10.71 -4.18 12.58
C LEU A 144 -12.22 -3.97 12.63
N LYS A 145 -12.76 -4.05 13.84
CA LYS A 145 -14.14 -3.66 14.12
C LYS A 145 -14.22 -2.89 15.44
N GLY A 146 -14.32 -1.58 15.30
CA GLY A 146 -14.50 -0.67 16.42
C GLY A 146 -15.98 -0.49 16.80
N THR A 147 -16.21 0.25 17.87
CA THR A 147 -17.54 0.64 18.31
C THR A 147 -18.11 1.86 17.58
N SER A 148 -17.26 2.59 16.86
CA SER A 148 -17.59 3.79 16.08
C SER A 148 -17.30 3.59 14.61
N ASP A 149 -18.21 4.00 13.73
CA ASP A 149 -18.14 3.77 12.29
C ASP A 149 -16.92 4.40 11.62
N ASN A 150 -16.38 5.50 12.17
CA ASN A 150 -15.30 6.26 11.54
C ASN A 150 -13.97 6.22 12.31
N TYR A 151 -13.89 5.48 13.42
CA TYR A 151 -12.66 5.47 14.22
C TYR A 151 -11.46 5.01 13.41
N TYR A 152 -11.57 3.85 12.77
CA TYR A 152 -10.48 3.26 11.99
C TYR A 152 -10.27 3.89 10.62
N LEU A 153 -11.10 4.83 10.22
CA LEU A 153 -10.84 5.67 9.04
C LEU A 153 -9.57 6.53 9.23
N TYR A 154 -9.24 6.90 10.49
CA TYR A 154 -8.11 7.76 10.83
C TYR A 154 -7.22 7.19 11.94
N HIS A 155 -7.33 5.90 12.23
CA HIS A 155 -6.49 5.23 13.24
C HIS A 155 -5.88 3.96 12.68
N HIS A 156 -4.59 3.78 12.96
CA HIS A 156 -3.88 2.57 12.66
C HIS A 156 -4.35 1.42 13.57
N MET A 157 -4.00 0.17 13.20
CA MET A 157 -4.40 -1.01 13.97
C MET A 157 -3.88 -1.02 15.42
N ASP A 158 -2.85 -0.26 15.76
CA ASP A 158 -2.36 -0.06 17.15
C ASP A 158 -3.14 1.02 17.93
N GLY A 159 -4.18 1.59 17.33
CA GLY A 159 -4.98 2.68 17.90
C GLY A 159 -4.36 4.07 17.79
N SER A 160 -3.16 4.22 17.24
CA SER A 160 -2.54 5.54 17.01
C SER A 160 -3.22 6.27 15.84
N TYR A 161 -3.30 7.62 15.93
CA TYR A 161 -3.79 8.43 14.82
C TYR A 161 -2.93 8.21 13.57
N ASN A 162 -3.60 7.97 12.44
CA ASN A 162 -2.95 7.74 11.16
C ASN A 162 -3.88 8.14 10.00
N ILE A 163 -3.40 8.99 9.13
CA ILE A 163 -4.14 9.47 7.95
C ILE A 163 -4.56 8.35 6.97
N LEU A 164 -3.83 7.23 6.96
CA LEU A 164 -4.17 6.07 6.12
C LEU A 164 -5.24 5.17 6.76
N GLY A 165 -5.54 5.38 8.02
CA GLY A 165 -6.48 4.52 8.76
C GLY A 165 -6.07 3.05 8.78
N SER A 166 -7.06 2.20 8.80
CA SER A 166 -6.95 0.73 8.73
C SER A 166 -8.06 0.17 7.84
N ILE A 167 -8.01 -1.12 7.53
CA ILE A 167 -9.16 -1.83 6.96
C ILE A 167 -10.11 -2.18 8.11
N PHE A 168 -11.38 -1.84 7.97
CA PHE A 168 -12.37 -2.07 9.03
C PHE A 168 -13.73 -2.51 8.48
N ALA A 169 -14.46 -3.25 9.31
CA ALA A 169 -15.78 -3.75 8.97
C ALA A 169 -16.88 -2.75 9.35
N GLU A 170 -17.98 -2.75 8.57
CA GLU A 170 -19.20 -2.00 8.83
C GLU A 170 -19.76 -2.28 10.24
N LYS A 171 -20.36 -1.28 10.88
CA LYS A 171 -20.85 -1.34 12.26
C LYS A 171 -21.81 -2.50 12.54
N GLY A 172 -22.71 -2.80 11.65
CA GLY A 172 -23.70 -3.88 11.80
C GLY A 172 -23.12 -5.30 11.65
N THR A 173 -21.85 -5.44 11.20
CA THR A 173 -21.24 -6.72 10.86
C THR A 173 -20.97 -7.58 12.11
N SER A 174 -21.12 -8.89 11.98
CA SER A 174 -20.70 -9.87 12.98
C SER A 174 -19.19 -9.87 13.20
N LEU A 175 -18.74 -10.09 14.45
CA LEU A 175 -17.33 -10.28 14.77
C LEU A 175 -16.73 -11.54 14.12
N GLN A 176 -17.59 -12.47 13.71
CA GLN A 176 -17.21 -13.71 13.04
C GLN A 176 -17.20 -13.57 11.52
N LEU A 177 -17.59 -12.41 10.94
CA LEU A 177 -17.75 -12.19 9.51
C LEU A 177 -18.62 -13.29 8.87
N ASP A 178 -19.69 -13.71 9.56
CA ASP A 178 -20.61 -14.78 9.14
C ASP A 178 -21.97 -14.25 8.64
N ASP A 179 -22.11 -12.93 8.45
CA ASP A 179 -23.26 -12.31 7.82
C ASP A 179 -23.40 -12.71 6.35
N ALA A 180 -24.63 -12.69 5.83
CA ALA A 180 -24.87 -12.92 4.40
C ALA A 180 -24.14 -11.89 3.53
N HIS A 181 -24.09 -10.63 3.97
CA HIS A 181 -23.33 -9.55 3.34
C HIS A 181 -22.53 -8.78 4.36
N THR A 182 -21.22 -8.73 4.14
CA THR A 182 -20.24 -7.98 4.93
C THR A 182 -19.63 -6.86 4.09
N ILE A 183 -19.42 -5.68 4.68
CA ILE A 183 -18.74 -4.57 4.01
C ILE A 183 -17.45 -4.27 4.78
N LEU A 184 -16.33 -4.23 4.04
CA LEU A 184 -15.02 -3.81 4.53
C LEU A 184 -14.62 -2.51 3.84
N TYR A 185 -14.22 -1.53 4.64
CA TYR A 185 -13.77 -0.21 4.18
C TYR A 185 -12.26 -0.08 4.25
N GLY A 186 -11.69 0.66 3.33
CA GLY A 186 -10.29 1.06 3.35
C GLY A 186 -10.05 2.26 2.45
N HIS A 187 -9.13 3.15 2.81
CA HIS A 187 -8.84 4.34 2.01
C HIS A 187 -8.39 4.01 0.59
N ASN A 188 -8.83 4.83 -0.38
CA ASN A 188 -8.32 4.85 -1.75
C ASN A 188 -7.04 5.69 -1.81
N MET A 189 -5.89 5.06 -1.61
CA MET A 189 -4.62 5.77 -1.62
C MET A 189 -4.00 5.81 -3.00
N ALA A 190 -3.62 7.00 -3.48
CA ALA A 190 -2.91 7.18 -4.74
C ALA A 190 -1.55 6.43 -4.77
N SER A 191 -0.97 6.12 -3.59
CA SER A 191 0.21 5.28 -3.45
C SER A 191 -0.05 3.79 -3.70
N GLY A 192 -1.31 3.37 -3.89
CA GLY A 192 -1.72 1.97 -4.00
C GLY A 192 -1.86 1.23 -2.67
N GLN A 193 -1.58 1.88 -1.55
CA GLN A 193 -1.77 1.30 -0.20
C GLN A 193 -3.25 1.17 0.16
N MET A 194 -3.53 0.46 1.24
CA MET A 194 -4.88 0.17 1.70
C MET A 194 -5.70 -0.48 0.57
N PHE A 195 -6.81 0.12 0.16
CA PHE A 195 -7.61 -0.31 -0.98
C PHE A 195 -7.33 0.47 -2.28
N GLY A 196 -6.25 1.26 -2.33
CA GLY A 196 -5.92 2.06 -3.51
C GLY A 196 -5.72 1.24 -4.80
N GLN A 197 -5.24 0.00 -4.70
CA GLN A 197 -5.08 -0.88 -5.88
C GLN A 197 -6.39 -1.52 -6.36
N LEU A 198 -7.51 -1.39 -5.62
CA LEU A 198 -8.80 -1.91 -6.11
C LEU A 198 -9.25 -1.23 -7.42
N SER A 199 -8.80 -0.02 -7.69
CA SER A 199 -9.03 0.67 -8.98
C SER A 199 -8.44 -0.09 -10.19
N ASN A 200 -7.41 -0.91 -9.99
CA ASN A 200 -6.79 -1.71 -11.05
C ASN A 200 -7.74 -2.81 -11.56
N TYR A 201 -8.74 -3.20 -10.78
CA TYR A 201 -9.77 -4.18 -11.19
C TYR A 201 -10.70 -3.66 -12.28
N THR A 202 -10.59 -2.42 -12.73
CA THR A 202 -11.20 -1.95 -13.99
C THR A 202 -10.59 -2.65 -15.20
N ASP A 203 -9.39 -3.21 -15.07
CA ASP A 203 -8.71 -4.04 -16.06
C ASP A 203 -9.03 -5.54 -15.82
N THR A 204 -9.57 -6.19 -16.84
CA THR A 204 -9.91 -7.62 -16.79
C THR A 204 -8.68 -8.52 -16.67
N ASP A 205 -7.52 -8.11 -17.16
CA ASP A 205 -6.29 -8.92 -17.03
C ASP A 205 -5.72 -8.83 -15.60
N PHE A 206 -5.89 -7.67 -14.93
CA PHE A 206 -5.61 -7.59 -13.50
C PHE A 206 -6.54 -8.50 -12.70
N TRP A 207 -7.85 -8.49 -12.98
CA TRP A 207 -8.82 -9.38 -12.33
C TRP A 207 -8.47 -10.86 -12.53
N LYS A 208 -8.13 -11.31 -13.75
CA LYS A 208 -7.76 -12.71 -14.02
C LYS A 208 -6.57 -13.20 -13.17
N ASN A 209 -5.62 -12.33 -12.93
CA ASN A 209 -4.42 -12.65 -12.15
C ASN A 209 -4.66 -12.53 -10.63
N HIS A 210 -5.71 -11.82 -10.18
CA HIS A 210 -6.01 -11.55 -8.79
C HIS A 210 -7.47 -11.80 -8.45
N SER A 211 -8.05 -12.94 -8.93
CA SER A 211 -9.48 -13.23 -8.84
C SER A 211 -9.98 -13.58 -7.44
N TYR A 212 -9.08 -13.76 -6.45
CA TYR A 212 -9.43 -14.24 -5.13
C TYR A 212 -8.96 -13.32 -4.02
N VAL A 213 -9.80 -13.21 -2.99
CA VAL A 213 -9.52 -12.53 -1.72
C VAL A 213 -9.51 -13.58 -0.61
N TYR A 214 -8.48 -13.54 0.23
CA TYR A 214 -8.35 -14.42 1.38
C TYR A 214 -8.61 -13.63 2.66
N ILE A 215 -9.46 -14.16 3.52
CA ILE A 215 -9.69 -13.64 4.87
C ILE A 215 -9.34 -14.72 5.86
N TYR A 216 -8.34 -14.43 6.67
CA TYR A 216 -7.90 -15.28 7.76
C TYR A 216 -8.61 -14.85 9.03
N MET A 217 -9.15 -15.81 9.76
CA MET A 217 -9.76 -15.66 11.07
C MET A 217 -9.01 -16.54 12.07
N PRO A 218 -9.17 -16.35 13.39
CA PRO A 218 -8.50 -17.20 14.38
C PRO A 218 -8.82 -18.69 14.24
N ASP A 219 -10.00 -19.04 13.75
CA ASP A 219 -10.52 -20.40 13.68
C ASP A 219 -10.65 -20.96 12.25
N ARG A 220 -10.52 -20.09 11.22
CA ARG A 220 -10.71 -20.51 9.82
C ARG A 220 -10.05 -19.55 8.83
N THR A 221 -9.92 -20.00 7.59
CA THR A 221 -9.62 -19.18 6.43
C THR A 221 -10.78 -19.21 5.46
N MET A 222 -11.21 -18.07 4.96
CA MET A 222 -12.25 -17.90 3.97
C MET A 222 -11.64 -17.42 2.66
N THR A 223 -12.10 -18.01 1.54
CA THR A 223 -11.69 -17.62 0.19
C THR A 223 -12.89 -17.07 -0.56
N PHE A 224 -12.78 -15.85 -1.04
CA PHE A 224 -13.83 -15.19 -1.82
C PHE A 224 -13.36 -15.00 -3.26
N ALA A 225 -14.19 -15.41 -4.22
CA ALA A 225 -13.99 -15.11 -5.62
C ALA A 225 -14.56 -13.71 -5.95
N ILE A 226 -13.80 -12.88 -6.65
CA ILE A 226 -14.27 -11.56 -7.06
C ILE A 226 -15.22 -11.72 -8.24
N TYR A 227 -16.51 -11.56 -8.00
CA TYR A 227 -17.56 -11.78 -9.00
C TYR A 227 -18.01 -10.51 -9.71
N ASP A 228 -17.78 -9.33 -9.10
CA ASP A 228 -18.23 -8.06 -9.66
C ASP A 228 -17.32 -6.88 -9.25
N VAL A 229 -17.18 -5.89 -10.12
CA VAL A 229 -16.38 -4.67 -9.91
C VAL A 229 -17.09 -3.48 -10.57
N TYR A 230 -17.39 -2.44 -9.82
CA TYR A 230 -18.06 -1.24 -10.30
C TYR A 230 -17.86 -0.04 -9.40
N ASN A 231 -18.18 1.14 -9.90
CA ASN A 231 -18.29 2.36 -9.09
C ASN A 231 -19.76 2.64 -8.75
N CYS A 232 -20.00 3.11 -7.53
CA CYS A 232 -21.32 3.55 -7.09
C CYS A 232 -21.19 4.79 -6.18
N LEU A 233 -22.33 5.40 -5.87
CA LEU A 233 -22.42 6.48 -4.90
C LEU A 233 -22.45 5.90 -3.47
N ASP A 234 -22.14 6.73 -2.47
CA ASP A 234 -22.13 6.37 -1.05
C ASP A 234 -23.51 6.00 -0.49
N ASN A 235 -24.58 6.43 -1.14
CA ASN A 235 -25.98 6.11 -0.79
C ASN A 235 -26.57 4.99 -1.66
N ASP A 236 -25.75 4.24 -2.40
CA ASP A 236 -26.20 3.15 -3.26
C ASP A 236 -26.68 1.95 -2.44
N GLU A 237 -27.64 1.19 -3.00
CA GLU A 237 -28.15 -0.04 -2.39
C GLU A 237 -27.08 -1.14 -2.20
N THR A 238 -25.89 -0.99 -2.81
CA THR A 238 -24.73 -1.84 -2.59
C THR A 238 -24.36 -1.92 -1.11
N TYR A 239 -24.58 -0.86 -0.35
CA TYR A 239 -24.27 -0.79 1.09
C TYR A 239 -25.35 -1.36 2.01
N THR A 240 -26.36 -2.07 1.45
CA THR A 240 -27.38 -2.73 2.26
C THR A 240 -26.81 -3.93 2.99
N ILE A 241 -26.96 -4.00 4.30
CA ILE A 241 -26.59 -5.13 5.16
C ILE A 241 -27.82 -5.75 5.83
N GLY A 242 -27.62 -6.81 6.61
CA GLY A 242 -28.69 -7.44 7.39
C GLY A 242 -29.57 -8.40 6.60
N PHE A 243 -29.09 -8.89 5.46
CA PHE A 243 -29.74 -9.96 4.71
C PHE A 243 -29.69 -11.29 5.48
N THR A 244 -30.69 -12.13 5.22
CA THR A 244 -30.63 -13.55 5.59
C THR A 244 -30.11 -14.34 4.40
N LEU A 245 -29.15 -15.21 4.64
CA LEU A 245 -28.57 -16.09 3.64
C LEU A 245 -29.69 -16.95 2.99
N GLY A 246 -29.69 -17.05 1.67
CA GLY A 246 -30.74 -17.78 0.91
C GLY A 246 -32.10 -17.06 0.83
N SER A 247 -32.21 -15.81 1.31
CA SER A 247 -33.48 -15.07 1.19
C SER A 247 -33.70 -14.50 -0.22
N ASN A 248 -34.95 -14.40 -0.63
CA ASN A 248 -35.35 -13.79 -1.91
C ASN A 248 -34.82 -12.33 -2.05
N ASP A 249 -34.74 -11.59 -0.96
CA ASP A 249 -34.27 -10.19 -1.01
C ASP A 249 -32.79 -10.12 -1.21
N PHE A 250 -32.01 -11.05 -0.62
CA PHE A 250 -30.58 -11.17 -0.87
C PHE A 250 -30.30 -11.57 -2.33
N GLU A 251 -31.00 -12.58 -2.87
CA GLU A 251 -30.88 -12.94 -4.27
C GLU A 251 -31.22 -11.78 -5.23
N LYS A 252 -32.26 -10.99 -4.94
CA LYS A 252 -32.61 -9.83 -5.75
C LYS A 252 -31.50 -8.76 -5.70
N TRP A 253 -30.94 -8.55 -4.53
CA TRP A 253 -29.84 -7.61 -4.35
C TRP A 253 -28.62 -8.06 -5.17
N ILE A 254 -28.20 -9.32 -5.10
CA ILE A 254 -27.12 -9.89 -5.92
C ILE A 254 -27.38 -9.68 -7.41
N LYS A 255 -28.61 -9.99 -7.87
CA LYS A 255 -29.01 -9.81 -9.28
C LYS A 255 -28.94 -8.35 -9.74
N LYS A 256 -29.12 -7.38 -8.82
CA LYS A 256 -28.97 -5.98 -9.12
C LYS A 256 -27.49 -5.56 -9.18
N THR A 257 -26.66 -6.00 -8.24
CA THR A 257 -25.21 -5.69 -8.25
C THR A 257 -24.56 -6.23 -9.50
N LEU A 258 -24.84 -7.47 -9.91
CA LEU A 258 -24.34 -8.08 -11.15
C LEU A 258 -24.63 -7.29 -12.43
N LYS A 259 -25.58 -6.34 -12.41
CA LYS A 259 -25.86 -5.46 -13.57
C LYS A 259 -25.02 -4.20 -13.60
N LYS A 260 -24.31 -3.89 -12.51
CA LYS A 260 -23.50 -2.68 -12.36
C LYS A 260 -22.07 -2.88 -12.84
N GLY A 261 -21.61 -4.14 -12.90
CA GLY A 261 -20.23 -4.50 -13.17
C GLY A 261 -19.67 -3.97 -14.48
N TYR A 262 -18.41 -3.56 -14.47
CA TYR A 262 -17.70 -3.13 -15.68
C TYR A 262 -17.56 -4.25 -16.71
N TYR A 263 -17.55 -5.50 -16.24
CA TYR A 263 -17.45 -6.72 -17.06
C TYR A 263 -18.13 -7.90 -16.34
N SER A 264 -18.42 -8.95 -17.07
CA SER A 264 -18.98 -10.17 -16.50
C SER A 264 -17.88 -11.16 -16.18
N THR A 265 -17.91 -11.73 -14.98
CA THR A 265 -17.01 -12.81 -14.56
C THR A 265 -17.69 -14.18 -14.71
N GLU A 266 -16.95 -15.27 -14.53
CA GLU A 266 -17.49 -16.63 -14.45
C GLU A 266 -18.21 -16.91 -13.12
N PHE A 267 -17.85 -16.17 -12.05
CA PHE A 267 -18.43 -16.34 -10.72
C PHE A 267 -19.81 -15.65 -10.65
N LYS A 268 -20.82 -16.42 -10.28
CA LYS A 268 -22.20 -15.90 -10.19
C LYS A 268 -22.86 -16.45 -8.93
N PRO A 269 -22.78 -15.72 -7.82
CA PRO A 269 -23.38 -16.14 -6.56
C PRO A 269 -24.90 -16.27 -6.71
N ALA A 270 -25.47 -17.29 -6.10
CA ALA A 270 -26.90 -17.59 -6.15
C ALA A 270 -27.68 -17.07 -4.93
N GLY A 271 -26.97 -16.71 -3.83
CA GLY A 271 -27.57 -16.15 -2.61
C GLY A 271 -27.51 -17.10 -1.41
N ASP A 272 -26.96 -18.28 -1.57
CA ASP A 272 -26.63 -19.24 -0.51
C ASP A 272 -25.15 -19.11 -0.07
N GLU A 273 -24.38 -18.28 -0.76
CA GLU A 273 -23.00 -17.93 -0.40
C GLU A 273 -22.92 -16.56 0.29
N GLN A 274 -21.98 -16.44 1.19
CA GLN A 274 -21.63 -15.14 1.80
C GLN A 274 -20.98 -14.20 0.78
N ILE A 275 -21.33 -12.93 0.84
CA ILE A 275 -20.76 -11.87 -0.01
C ILE A 275 -19.96 -10.91 0.85
N ILE A 276 -18.79 -10.51 0.37
CA ILE A 276 -18.01 -9.40 0.94
C ILE A 276 -17.88 -8.30 -0.10
N THR A 277 -18.20 -7.08 0.30
CA THR A 277 -17.91 -5.86 -0.47
C THR A 277 -16.65 -5.18 0.09
N LEU A 278 -15.67 -4.93 -0.77
CA LEU A 278 -14.51 -4.09 -0.45
C LEU A 278 -14.80 -2.69 -0.98
N SER A 279 -14.91 -1.73 -0.09
CA SER A 279 -15.27 -0.34 -0.42
C SER A 279 -14.09 0.61 -0.17
N THR A 280 -13.87 1.53 -1.12
CA THR A 280 -12.79 2.49 -1.06
C THR A 280 -13.20 3.88 -1.51
#